data_c452a55db61c85cff21eaabcb267bd4a
#
_entry.id   c452a55db61c85cff21eaabcb267bd4a
#
_cell.length_a   1.000
_cell.length_b   1.000
_cell.length_c   1.000
_cell.angle_alpha   90.00
_cell.angle_beta   90.00
_cell.angle_gamma   90.00
#
_symmetry.space_group_name_H-M   'P 1'
#
loop_
_entity.id
_entity.type
_entity.pdbx_description
1 polymer ?
#
loop_
_entity_poly.entity_id
_entity_poly.type
_entity_poly.pdbx_seq_one_letter_code
_entity_poly.pdbx_strand_id
1 'polypeptide(L)'
;MFLVAAGLLEVGVTQVDGVSMTSLARISSGSILGEQSFFDGQPRSANVWAVADGTLLLLPYDRFTGFGEAEPELARDFLFAMARVLSIRLRNTSFRLRR
;
A
#
# COMPACT_ATOMS: atom_id res chain seq x y z
N MET A 1 -4.88 0.89 -5.37
CA MET A 1 -3.57 0.36 -4.95
C MET A 1 -2.48 0.88 -5.89
N PHE A 2 -1.32 1.15 -5.37
CA PHE A 2 -0.21 1.69 -6.14
C PHE A 2 1.03 0.82 -5.98
N LEU A 3 1.78 0.66 -7.08
CA LEU A 3 3.14 0.12 -7.06
C LEU A 3 4.11 1.28 -7.28
N VAL A 4 5.12 1.39 -6.42
CA VAL A 4 6.18 2.39 -6.59
C VAL A 4 7.19 1.85 -7.60
N ALA A 5 7.14 2.36 -8.82
CA ALA A 5 8.06 1.95 -9.88
C ALA A 5 9.41 2.65 -9.73
N ALA A 6 9.41 3.90 -9.31
CA ALA A 6 10.62 4.69 -9.06
C ALA A 6 10.31 5.79 -8.04
N GLY A 7 11.33 6.26 -7.33
CA GLY A 7 11.21 7.38 -6.42
C GLY A 7 11.22 6.97 -4.96
N LEU A 8 10.90 7.93 -4.11
CA LEU A 8 10.84 7.76 -2.67
C LEU A 8 9.64 8.51 -2.13
N LEU A 9 8.80 7.81 -1.39
CA LEU A 9 7.62 8.36 -0.73
C LEU A 9 7.77 8.30 0.78
N GLU A 10 7.02 9.15 1.45
CA GLU A 10 6.95 9.15 2.90
C GLU A 10 5.48 9.05 3.31
N VAL A 11 5.20 8.21 4.31
CA VAL A 11 3.88 8.00 4.88
C VAL A 11 3.86 8.59 6.27
N GLY A 12 2.83 9.34 6.58
CA GLY A 12 2.70 9.94 7.90
C GLY A 12 1.27 10.26 8.28
N VAL A 13 1.09 10.63 9.52
CA VAL A 13 -0.20 11.03 10.07
C VAL A 13 -0.16 12.46 10.59
N THR A 14 -1.28 13.17 10.46
CA THR A 14 -1.43 14.50 11.00
C THR A 14 -1.53 14.42 12.52
N GLN A 15 -0.77 15.27 13.21
CA GLN A 15 -0.82 15.37 14.66
C GLN A 15 -2.13 16.01 15.14
N VAL A 16 -2.36 15.96 16.44
CA VAL A 16 -3.56 16.49 17.08
C VAL A 16 -3.75 17.98 16.80
N ASP A 17 -2.66 18.74 16.60
CA ASP A 17 -2.71 20.17 16.27
C ASP A 17 -3.25 20.45 14.85
N GLY A 18 -3.38 19.43 14.01
CA GLY A 18 -3.87 19.57 12.64
C GLY A 18 -2.87 20.16 11.66
N VAL A 19 -1.66 20.50 12.10
CA VAL A 19 -0.63 21.19 11.31
C VAL A 19 0.61 20.34 11.16
N SER A 20 1.11 19.78 12.26
CA SER A 20 2.32 18.95 12.25
C SER A 20 2.01 17.53 11.77
N MET A 21 2.99 16.91 11.10
CA MET A 21 2.87 15.55 10.63
C MET A 21 3.98 14.69 11.21
N THR A 22 3.63 13.48 11.62
CA THR A 22 4.59 12.48 12.06
C THR A 22 4.83 11.49 10.95
N SER A 23 6.08 11.35 10.54
CA SER A 23 6.49 10.34 9.56
C SER A 23 6.44 8.95 10.19
N LEU A 24 5.75 8.02 9.54
CA LEU A 24 5.66 6.62 9.96
C LEU A 24 6.66 5.74 9.22
N ALA A 25 6.86 5.98 7.93
CA ALA A 25 7.71 5.14 7.10
C ALA A 25 8.09 5.85 5.81
N ARG A 26 9.20 5.41 5.22
CA ARG A 26 9.58 5.73 3.85
C ARG A 26 9.38 4.51 2.96
N ILE A 27 8.93 4.75 1.74
CA ILE A 27 8.57 3.70 0.78
C ILE A 27 9.37 3.92 -0.50
N SER A 28 10.14 2.93 -0.88
CA SER A 28 11.00 2.96 -2.07
C SER A 28 10.43 2.10 -3.20
N SER A 29 11.12 2.07 -4.33
CA SER A 29 10.71 1.30 -5.50
C SER A 29 10.55 -0.19 -5.18
N GLY A 30 9.57 -0.81 -5.82
CA GLY A 30 9.18 -2.21 -5.58
C GLY A 30 8.14 -2.39 -4.48
N SER A 31 7.82 -1.34 -3.73
CA SER A 31 6.84 -1.40 -2.65
C SER A 31 5.43 -1.11 -3.15
N ILE A 32 4.45 -1.55 -2.38
CA ILE A 32 3.02 -1.39 -2.66
C ILE A 32 2.41 -0.52 -1.57
N LEU A 33 1.50 0.37 -1.96
CA LEU A 33 0.74 1.18 -1.00
C LEU A 33 -0.72 1.29 -1.42
N GLY A 34 -1.57 1.63 -0.44
CA GLY A 34 -3.02 1.73 -0.65
C GLY A 34 -3.70 0.37 -0.74
N GLU A 35 -3.02 -0.72 -0.38
CA GLU A 35 -3.55 -2.07 -0.45
C GLU A 35 -4.70 -2.30 0.53
N GLN A 36 -4.66 -1.71 1.71
CA GLN A 36 -5.73 -1.86 2.69
C GLN A 36 -7.05 -1.33 2.15
N SER A 37 -7.07 -0.09 1.66
CA SER A 37 -8.27 0.50 1.08
C SER A 37 -8.75 -0.25 -0.16
N PHE A 38 -7.82 -0.80 -0.93
CA PHE A 38 -8.14 -1.61 -2.10
C PHE A 38 -8.93 -2.87 -1.72
N PHE A 39 -8.54 -3.54 -0.63
CA PHE A 39 -9.16 -4.80 -0.22
C PHE A 39 -10.37 -4.63 0.70
N ASP A 40 -10.36 -3.64 1.60
CA ASP A 40 -11.44 -3.49 2.58
C ASP A 40 -12.42 -2.34 2.27
N GLY A 41 -12.12 -1.52 1.26
CA GLY A 41 -12.97 -0.41 0.87
C GLY A 41 -13.03 0.75 1.86
N GLN A 42 -12.20 0.74 2.89
CA GLN A 42 -12.21 1.78 3.89
C GLN A 42 -11.34 2.97 3.47
N PRO A 43 -11.61 4.18 3.98
CA PRO A 43 -10.77 5.34 3.71
C PRO A 43 -9.34 5.13 4.19
N ARG A 44 -8.40 5.79 3.52
CA ARG A 44 -7.00 5.77 3.95
C ARG A 44 -6.85 6.51 5.26
N SER A 45 -6.01 5.96 6.16
CA SER A 45 -5.77 6.51 7.48
C SER A 45 -4.49 7.34 7.58
N ALA A 46 -3.69 7.39 6.52
CA ALA A 46 -2.42 8.09 6.51
C ALA A 46 -2.27 8.94 5.25
N ASN A 47 -1.41 9.95 5.35
CA ASN A 47 -1.03 10.79 4.22
C ASN A 47 0.24 10.24 3.58
N VAL A 48 0.36 10.42 2.27
CA VAL A 48 1.52 10.00 1.50
C VAL A 48 1.98 11.18 0.64
N TRP A 49 3.28 11.45 0.65
CA TRP A 49 3.86 12.50 -0.20
C TRP A 49 5.18 12.05 -0.80
N ALA A 50 5.55 12.68 -1.91
CA ALA A 50 6.80 12.39 -2.59
C ALA A 50 7.95 13.12 -1.91
N VAL A 51 9.01 12.40 -1.58
CA VAL A 51 10.28 12.97 -1.11
C VAL A 51 11.18 13.28 -2.30
N ALA A 52 11.09 12.47 -3.35
CA ALA A 52 11.81 12.66 -4.61
C ALA A 52 10.88 12.35 -5.77
N ASP A 53 11.20 12.89 -6.94
CA ASP A 53 10.44 12.59 -8.16
C ASP A 53 10.46 11.11 -8.45
N GLY A 54 9.35 10.60 -8.97
CA GLY A 54 9.22 9.18 -9.24
C GLY A 54 8.01 8.84 -10.07
N THR A 55 7.73 7.56 -10.14
CA THR A 55 6.62 7.00 -10.93
C THR A 55 5.83 6.02 -10.08
N LEU A 56 4.52 6.18 -10.05
CA LEU A 56 3.59 5.24 -9.43
C LEU A 56 2.75 4.57 -10.52
N LEU A 57 2.56 3.27 -10.39
CA LEU A 57 1.62 2.52 -11.20
C LEU A 57 0.35 2.32 -10.40
N LEU A 58 -0.78 2.78 -10.94
CA LEU A 58 -2.07 2.69 -10.27
C LEU A 58 -2.83 1.47 -10.75
N LEU A 59 -3.34 0.68 -9.81
CA LEU A 59 -4.30 -0.39 -10.08
C LEU A 59 -5.63 -0.04 -9.39
N PRO A 60 -6.63 0.48 -10.12
CA PRO A 60 -7.96 0.70 -9.57
C PRO A 60 -8.69 -0.61 -9.31
N TYR A 61 -9.57 -0.63 -8.31
CA TYR A 61 -10.31 -1.83 -7.92
C TYR A 61 -11.17 -2.39 -9.07
N ASP A 62 -11.90 -1.53 -9.76
CA ASP A 62 -12.78 -1.94 -10.86
C ASP A 62 -11.99 -2.48 -12.07
N ARG A 63 -10.79 -1.96 -12.32
CA ARG A 63 -9.90 -2.52 -13.34
C ARG A 63 -9.43 -3.92 -12.96
N PHE A 64 -9.13 -4.14 -11.70
CA PHE A 64 -8.71 -5.46 -11.22
C PHE A 64 -9.86 -6.47 -11.31
N THR A 65 -11.10 -6.08 -10.96
CA THR A 65 -12.25 -6.99 -11.09
C THR A 65 -12.50 -7.39 -12.53
N GLY A 66 -12.41 -6.44 -13.48
CA GLY A 66 -12.51 -6.76 -14.89
C GLY A 66 -11.40 -7.68 -15.40
N PHE A 67 -10.17 -7.45 -14.94
CA PHE A 67 -9.04 -8.34 -15.22
C PHE A 67 -9.29 -9.75 -14.69
N GLY A 68 -9.85 -9.86 -13.46
CA GLY A 68 -10.15 -11.15 -12.84
C GLY A 68 -11.19 -11.96 -13.60
N GLU A 69 -12.15 -11.30 -14.25
CA GLU A 69 -13.12 -11.97 -15.11
C GLU A 69 -12.47 -12.51 -16.39
N ALA A 70 -11.53 -11.76 -16.97
CA ALA A 70 -10.86 -12.14 -18.20
C ALA A 70 -9.72 -13.15 -17.97
N GLU A 71 -8.99 -13.02 -16.86
CA GLU A 71 -7.79 -13.80 -16.53
C GLU A 71 -7.86 -14.32 -15.09
N PRO A 72 -8.77 -15.27 -14.79
CA PRO A 72 -9.02 -15.68 -13.40
C PRO A 72 -7.81 -16.36 -12.73
N GLU A 73 -7.01 -17.10 -13.46
CA GLU A 73 -5.83 -17.75 -12.88
C GLU A 73 -4.75 -16.75 -12.49
N LEU A 74 -4.49 -15.77 -13.35
CA LEU A 74 -3.53 -14.70 -13.05
C LEU A 74 -4.02 -13.84 -11.89
N ALA A 75 -5.31 -13.55 -11.83
CA ALA A 75 -5.90 -12.80 -10.73
C ALA A 75 -5.77 -13.56 -9.40
N ARG A 76 -5.99 -14.88 -9.42
CA ARG A 76 -5.78 -15.73 -8.25
C ARG A 76 -4.33 -15.69 -7.78
N ASP A 77 -3.39 -15.83 -8.70
CA ASP A 77 -1.96 -15.82 -8.37
C ASP A 77 -1.54 -14.48 -7.79
N PHE A 78 -2.07 -13.38 -8.35
CA PHE A 78 -1.84 -12.05 -7.82
C PHE A 78 -2.38 -11.90 -6.39
N LEU A 79 -3.61 -12.35 -6.14
CA LEU A 79 -4.20 -12.28 -4.80
C LEU A 79 -3.42 -13.12 -3.79
N PHE A 80 -2.91 -14.28 -4.19
CA PHE A 80 -2.06 -15.10 -3.33
C PHE A 80 -0.75 -14.40 -2.98
N ALA A 81 -0.13 -13.76 -3.97
CA ALA A 81 1.08 -12.98 -3.74
C ALA A 81 0.83 -11.81 -2.78
N MET A 82 -0.30 -11.11 -2.94
CA MET A 82 -0.69 -10.02 -2.05
C MET A 82 -0.96 -10.51 -0.63
N ALA A 83 -1.65 -11.64 -0.49
CA ALA A 83 -1.90 -12.24 0.82
C ALA A 83 -0.59 -12.57 1.55
N ARG A 84 0.42 -13.05 0.81
CA ARG A 84 1.75 -13.32 1.37
C ARG A 84 2.42 -12.04 1.87
N VAL A 85 2.39 -10.98 1.06
CA VAL A 85 2.97 -9.68 1.43
C VAL A 85 2.30 -9.13 2.70
N LEU A 86 0.97 -9.16 2.74
CA LEU A 86 0.22 -8.67 3.90
C LEU A 86 0.46 -9.51 5.14
N SER A 87 0.60 -10.83 5.00
CA SER A 87 0.93 -11.74 6.10
C SER A 87 2.29 -11.43 6.69
N ILE A 88 3.29 -11.17 5.85
CA ILE A 88 4.64 -10.81 6.29
C ILE A 88 4.59 -9.48 7.06
N ARG A 89 3.89 -8.48 6.53
CA ARG A 89 3.74 -7.17 7.19
C ARG A 89 3.05 -7.30 8.55
N LEU A 90 1.99 -8.07 8.61
CA LEU A 90 1.25 -8.30 9.87
C LEU A 90 2.13 -9.00 10.90
N ARG A 91 2.88 -10.02 10.49
CA ARG A 91 3.79 -10.73 11.37
C ARG A 91 4.88 -9.80 11.91
N ASN A 92 5.45 -8.95 11.09
CA ASN A 92 6.45 -7.98 11.50
C ASN A 92 5.88 -6.97 12.50
N THR A 93 4.65 -6.51 12.28
CA THR A 93 3.94 -5.61 13.19
C THR A 93 3.70 -6.28 14.54
N SER A 94 3.23 -7.53 14.53
CA SER A 94 3.00 -8.32 15.77
C SER A 94 4.29 -8.53 16.54
N PHE A 95 5.39 -8.80 15.83
CA PHE A 95 6.70 -8.96 16.46
C PHE A 95 7.16 -7.66 17.14
N ARG A 96 6.96 -6.51 16.50
CA ARG A 96 7.29 -5.21 17.10
C ARG A 96 6.48 -4.92 18.37
N LEU A 97 5.21 -5.30 18.38
CA LEU A 97 4.33 -5.08 19.53
C LEU A 97 4.68 -5.97 20.74
N ARG A 98 5.39 -7.07 20.52
CA ARG A 98 5.84 -7.96 21.60
C ARG A 98 7.08 -7.45 22.35
N ARG A 99 7.70 -6.44 21.84
CA ARG A 99 8.81 -5.79 22.54
C ARG A 99 8.27 -4.85 23.62
#